data_4d6b4e891c234a22d1bab571840264bc
#
_entry.id   4d6b4e891c234a22d1bab571840264bc
#
_cell.length_a   1.000
_cell.length_b   1.000
_cell.length_c   1.000
_cell.angle_alpha   90.00
_cell.angle_beta   90.00
_cell.angle_gamma   90.00
#
_symmetry.space_group_name_H-M   'P 1'
#
loop_
_entity.id
_entity.type
_entity.pdbx_description
1 polymer ?
#
loop_
_entity_poly.entity_id
_entity_poly.type
_entity_poly.pdbx_seq_one_letter_code
_entity_poly.pdbx_strand_id
1 'polypeptide(L)'
;MARYLGPKLKLSRREGTDLFLKSGVRAIDTKCKIDQAPGQHGARKPRLSDYGVQLREKQKVRRTYGVLERQFRNYYQEAARLKGNTGENLLQLLEGRLDNVVYRMGFGATRAESRQLVSHKAVMVNGRVVNIASYQVSPNDVVSIREKAKKQSRVKAALELAEQREKPTWLEVDAAKMEGQFKRNPERTDLSADINEHLIVELYSK
;
A
#
# COMPACT_ATOMS: atom_id res chain seq x y z
N MET A 1 -3.78 13.60 8.97
CA MET A 1 -2.40 13.06 8.83
C MET A 1 -1.74 13.62 7.57
N ALA A 2 -0.48 14.07 7.67
CA ALA A 2 0.30 14.54 6.53
C ALA A 2 0.54 13.41 5.51
N ARG A 3 0.64 13.74 4.24
CA ARG A 3 0.88 12.81 3.13
C ARG A 3 1.73 13.47 2.04
N TYR A 4 2.32 12.66 1.16
CA TYR A 4 3.01 13.19 -0.01
C TYR A 4 1.98 13.69 -1.04
N LEU A 5 2.10 14.97 -1.44
CA LEU A 5 1.21 15.63 -2.41
C LEU A 5 1.87 15.88 -3.76
N GLY A 6 3.18 15.62 -3.88
CA GLY A 6 3.94 15.84 -5.09
C GLY A 6 3.64 14.85 -6.22
N PRO A 7 4.35 14.97 -7.36
CA PRO A 7 4.18 14.13 -8.54
C PRO A 7 4.52 12.67 -8.26
N LYS A 8 3.51 11.79 -8.33
CA LYS A 8 3.63 10.36 -7.95
C LYS A 8 4.52 9.56 -8.91
N LEU A 9 4.47 9.83 -10.21
CA LEU A 9 5.30 9.11 -11.20
C LEU A 9 6.81 9.36 -11.01
N LYS A 10 7.20 10.52 -10.43
CA LYS A 10 8.60 10.76 -10.04
C LYS A 10 9.09 9.74 -9.00
N LEU A 11 8.18 9.27 -8.13
CA LEU A 11 8.52 8.27 -7.10
C LEU A 11 8.79 6.90 -7.75
N SER A 12 7.90 6.43 -8.64
CA SER A 12 8.10 5.17 -9.38
C SER A 12 9.37 5.22 -10.23
N ARG A 13 9.59 6.29 -10.98
CA ARG A 13 10.83 6.49 -11.76
C ARG A 13 12.09 6.49 -10.90
N ARG A 14 12.04 7.02 -9.68
CA ARG A 14 13.19 7.02 -8.77
C ARG A 14 13.56 5.63 -8.29
N GLU A 15 12.56 4.76 -8.07
CA GLU A 15 12.77 3.37 -7.64
C GLU A 15 12.94 2.40 -8.83
N GLY A 16 12.65 2.86 -10.07
CA GLY A 16 12.74 2.03 -11.29
C GLY A 16 11.70 0.92 -11.36
N THR A 17 10.62 1.00 -10.56
CA THR A 17 9.55 0.00 -10.48
C THR A 17 8.19 0.67 -10.39
N ASP A 18 7.12 -0.04 -10.81
CA ASP A 18 5.77 0.45 -10.57
C ASP A 18 5.41 0.29 -9.08
N LEU A 19 5.14 1.41 -8.43
CA LEU A 19 4.68 1.44 -7.04
C LEU A 19 3.15 1.46 -6.93
N PHE A 20 2.43 1.22 -8.02
CA PHE A 20 0.97 1.21 -8.11
C PHE A 20 0.31 2.49 -7.54
N LEU A 21 0.97 3.64 -7.73
CA LEU A 21 0.50 4.94 -7.22
C LEU A 21 -0.53 5.61 -8.12
N LYS A 22 -0.75 5.08 -9.32
CA LYS A 22 -1.77 5.49 -10.28
C LYS A 22 -2.71 4.32 -10.57
N SER A 23 -3.93 4.63 -11.06
CA SER A 23 -4.87 3.60 -11.49
C SER A 23 -4.24 2.72 -12.58
N GLY A 24 -4.51 1.43 -12.54
CA GLY A 24 -3.97 0.43 -13.48
C GLY A 24 -4.58 0.46 -14.89
N VAL A 25 -5.46 1.44 -15.22
CA VAL A 25 -6.14 1.54 -16.52
C VAL A 25 -5.16 1.60 -17.70
N ARG A 26 -3.99 2.23 -17.51
CA ARG A 26 -2.92 2.25 -18.51
C ARG A 26 -1.64 1.71 -17.88
N ALA A 27 -0.84 0.98 -18.65
CA ALA A 27 0.47 0.52 -18.22
C ALA A 27 1.38 1.69 -17.82
N ILE A 28 2.31 1.47 -16.93
CA ILE A 28 3.19 2.54 -16.44
C ILE A 28 4.12 3.07 -17.52
N ASP A 29 4.56 2.22 -18.43
CA ASP A 29 5.47 2.56 -19.54
C ASP A 29 4.85 3.58 -20.49
N THR A 30 3.52 3.53 -20.66
CA THR A 30 2.80 4.54 -21.47
C THR A 30 2.65 5.88 -20.74
N LYS A 31 2.84 5.91 -19.42
CA LYS A 31 2.69 7.12 -18.58
C LYS A 31 4.02 7.83 -18.32
N CYS A 32 5.12 7.11 -18.28
CA CYS A 32 6.44 7.67 -18.02
C CYS A 32 7.56 6.72 -18.41
N LYS A 33 8.76 7.28 -18.63
CA LYS A 33 10.00 6.49 -18.83
C LYS A 33 10.48 5.98 -17.46
N ILE A 34 10.07 4.74 -17.11
CA ILE A 34 10.35 4.18 -15.78
C ILE A 34 11.84 3.94 -15.54
N ASP A 35 12.56 3.58 -16.58
CA ASP A 35 14.00 3.29 -16.51
C ASP A 35 14.88 4.51 -16.31
N GLN A 36 14.30 5.71 -16.47
CA GLN A 36 15.02 6.96 -16.33
C GLN A 36 14.60 7.65 -15.04
N ALA A 37 15.53 7.77 -14.09
CA ALA A 37 15.29 8.51 -12.85
C ALA A 37 14.87 9.98 -13.14
N PRO A 38 14.09 10.62 -12.25
CA PRO A 38 13.71 12.02 -12.43
C PRO A 38 14.91 12.95 -12.22
N GLY A 39 14.95 14.03 -12.98
CA GLY A 39 15.98 15.07 -12.92
C GLY A 39 16.84 15.14 -14.18
N GLN A 40 17.68 16.17 -14.28
CA GLN A 40 18.53 16.44 -15.45
C GLN A 40 19.48 15.28 -15.78
N HIS A 41 20.05 14.65 -14.76
CA HIS A 41 20.99 13.54 -14.89
C HIS A 41 20.35 12.17 -14.73
N GLY A 42 19.03 12.06 -14.88
CA GLY A 42 18.28 10.82 -14.65
C GLY A 42 18.65 9.63 -15.56
N ALA A 43 19.26 9.89 -16.72
CA ALA A 43 19.75 8.85 -17.61
C ALA A 43 21.00 8.12 -17.09
N ARG A 44 21.79 8.78 -16.24
CA ARG A 44 22.97 8.18 -15.62
C ARG A 44 22.57 7.38 -14.39
N LYS A 45 22.87 6.07 -14.37
CA LYS A 45 22.65 5.19 -13.22
C LYS A 45 23.99 4.99 -12.50
N PRO A 46 24.32 5.73 -11.45
CA PRO A 46 25.53 5.50 -10.67
C PRO A 46 25.40 4.15 -9.94
N ARG A 47 26.55 3.50 -9.70
CA ARG A 47 26.60 2.33 -8.83
C ARG A 47 26.16 2.73 -7.42
N LEU A 48 25.21 2.00 -6.86
CA LEU A 48 24.75 2.23 -5.50
C LEU A 48 25.72 1.56 -4.51
N SER A 49 26.02 2.25 -3.41
CA SER A 49 26.63 1.63 -2.24
C SER A 49 25.62 0.74 -1.50
N ASP A 50 26.08 -0.12 -0.60
CA ASP A 50 25.22 -0.99 0.20
C ASP A 50 24.18 -0.17 0.98
N TYR A 51 24.60 0.94 1.59
CA TYR A 51 23.67 1.90 2.19
C TYR A 51 22.64 2.43 1.18
N GLY A 52 23.09 2.75 -0.03
CA GLY A 52 22.22 3.22 -1.10
C GLY A 52 21.16 2.19 -1.48
N VAL A 53 21.52 0.91 -1.56
CA VAL A 53 20.59 -0.20 -1.85
C VAL A 53 19.56 -0.35 -0.73
N GLN A 54 20.01 -0.41 0.52
CA GLN A 54 19.14 -0.48 1.70
C GLN A 54 18.17 0.70 1.77
N LEU A 55 18.66 1.92 1.51
CA LEU A 55 17.85 3.13 1.49
C LEU A 55 16.80 3.10 0.38
N ARG A 56 17.15 2.63 -0.83
CA ARG A 56 16.19 2.51 -1.94
C ARG A 56 15.09 1.52 -1.62
N GLU A 57 15.42 0.37 -1.05
CA GLU A 57 14.45 -0.64 -0.67
C GLU A 57 13.47 -0.09 0.38
N LYS A 58 13.97 0.54 1.43
CA LYS A 58 13.11 1.21 2.40
C LYS A 58 12.20 2.26 1.75
N GLN A 59 12.75 3.10 0.88
CA GLN A 59 11.98 4.15 0.20
C GLN A 59 10.93 3.56 -0.74
N LYS A 60 11.22 2.44 -1.43
CA LYS A 60 10.28 1.72 -2.26
C LYS A 60 9.05 1.29 -1.46
N VAL A 61 9.25 0.55 -0.38
CA VAL A 61 8.15 0.08 0.49
C VAL A 61 7.38 1.25 1.08
N ARG A 62 8.06 2.21 1.70
CA ARG A 62 7.42 3.38 2.30
C ARG A 62 6.54 4.16 1.31
N ARG A 63 6.99 4.31 0.06
CA ARG A 63 6.27 5.02 -1.00
C ARG A 63 5.09 4.22 -1.52
N THR A 64 5.22 2.91 -1.65
CA THR A 64 4.14 1.99 -2.04
C THR A 64 2.94 2.12 -1.10
N TYR A 65 3.17 2.11 0.21
CA TYR A 65 2.11 2.27 1.22
C TYR A 65 1.73 3.74 1.50
N GLY A 66 2.46 4.71 0.93
CA GLY A 66 2.19 6.14 1.11
C GLY A 66 2.38 6.64 2.55
N VAL A 67 3.29 6.00 3.30
CA VAL A 67 3.61 6.32 4.68
C VAL A 67 4.79 7.31 4.74
N LEU A 68 4.76 8.28 5.66
CA LEU A 68 5.87 9.20 5.90
C LEU A 68 6.93 8.57 6.81
N GLU A 69 8.17 9.08 6.76
CA GLU A 69 9.34 8.49 7.43
C GLU A 69 9.13 8.26 8.93
N ARG A 70 8.65 9.26 9.66
CA ARG A 70 8.41 9.14 11.10
C ARG A 70 7.44 7.99 11.42
N GLN A 71 6.35 7.90 10.67
CA GLN A 71 5.36 6.85 10.87
C GLN A 71 5.90 5.47 10.46
N PHE A 72 6.70 5.41 9.40
CA PHE A 72 7.33 4.17 8.96
C PHE A 72 8.31 3.64 10.01
N ARG A 73 9.10 4.54 10.62
CA ARG A 73 10.00 4.19 11.74
C ARG A 73 9.22 3.65 12.95
N ASN A 74 8.06 4.24 13.26
CA ASN A 74 7.21 3.74 14.34
C ASN A 74 6.70 2.32 14.04
N TYR A 75 6.32 2.02 12.79
CA TYR A 75 5.96 0.66 12.39
C TYR A 75 7.14 -0.31 12.52
N TYR A 76 8.34 0.11 12.16
CA TYR A 76 9.54 -0.71 12.34
C TYR A 76 9.80 -1.01 13.82
N GLN A 77 9.71 -0.02 14.69
CA GLN A 77 9.89 -0.20 16.13
C GLN A 77 8.86 -1.17 16.71
N GLU A 78 7.60 -1.06 16.30
CA GLU A 78 6.55 -1.99 16.70
C GLU A 78 6.79 -3.40 16.16
N ALA A 79 7.20 -3.53 14.90
CA ALA A 79 7.55 -4.81 14.28
C ALA A 79 8.72 -5.51 15.00
N ALA A 80 9.72 -4.75 15.44
CA ALA A 80 10.86 -5.26 16.20
C ALA A 80 10.48 -5.70 17.63
N ARG A 81 9.42 -5.09 18.20
CA ARG A 81 8.90 -5.47 19.53
C ARG A 81 8.11 -6.77 19.48
N LEU A 82 7.47 -7.07 18.37
CA LEU A 82 6.68 -8.28 18.19
C LEU A 82 7.57 -9.53 18.05
N LYS A 83 7.08 -10.68 18.51
CA LYS A 83 7.76 -11.96 18.32
C LYS A 83 7.76 -12.36 16.84
N GLY A 84 8.82 -13.02 16.40
CA GLY A 84 8.98 -13.50 15.02
C GLY A 84 9.94 -12.66 14.19
N ASN A 85 9.82 -12.77 12.85
CA ASN A 85 10.67 -12.04 11.93
C ASN A 85 10.25 -10.58 11.84
N THR A 86 11.15 -9.66 12.19
CA THR A 86 10.88 -8.20 12.17
C THR A 86 10.45 -7.70 10.79
N GLY A 87 11.04 -8.22 9.72
CA GLY A 87 10.70 -7.83 8.35
C GLY A 87 9.27 -8.25 7.98
N GLU A 88 8.88 -9.48 8.28
CA GLU A 88 7.52 -9.97 8.06
C GLU A 88 6.49 -9.22 8.90
N ASN A 89 6.78 -9.02 10.20
CA ASN A 89 5.93 -8.24 11.09
C ASN A 89 5.71 -6.81 10.55
N LEU A 90 6.76 -6.17 10.01
CA LEU A 90 6.67 -4.85 9.40
C LEU A 90 5.71 -4.86 8.21
N LEU A 91 5.82 -5.84 7.32
CA LEU A 91 4.94 -5.96 6.15
C LEU A 91 3.50 -6.27 6.57
N GLN A 92 3.29 -7.13 7.56
CA GLN A 92 1.96 -7.42 8.12
C GLN A 92 1.30 -6.17 8.70
N LEU A 93 2.04 -5.37 9.47
CA LEU A 93 1.53 -4.09 10.02
C LEU A 93 1.18 -3.10 8.91
N LEU A 94 1.93 -3.06 7.81
CA LEU A 94 1.65 -2.20 6.66
C LEU A 94 0.43 -2.69 5.86
N GLU A 95 0.28 -4.00 5.68
CA GLU A 95 -0.87 -4.59 5.00
C GLU A 95 -2.15 -4.52 5.84
N GLY A 96 -2.08 -4.62 7.16
CA GLY A 96 -3.22 -4.50 8.07
C GLY A 96 -3.79 -3.09 8.21
N ARG A 97 -3.19 -2.06 7.60
CA ARG A 97 -3.73 -0.70 7.60
C ARG A 97 -5.05 -0.62 6.83
N LEU A 98 -6.06 0.05 7.38
CA LEU A 98 -7.39 0.16 6.77
C LEU A 98 -7.35 0.76 5.36
N ASP A 99 -6.51 1.80 5.12
CA ASP A 99 -6.37 2.39 3.78
C ASP A 99 -5.84 1.39 2.75
N ASN A 100 -4.94 0.49 3.19
CA ASN A 100 -4.40 -0.56 2.34
C ASN A 100 -5.39 -1.73 2.18
N VAL A 101 -6.05 -2.17 3.26
CA VAL A 101 -7.07 -3.23 3.19
C VAL A 101 -8.19 -2.84 2.22
N VAL A 102 -8.70 -1.62 2.30
CA VAL A 102 -9.71 -1.07 1.35
C VAL A 102 -9.21 -1.09 -0.10
N TYR A 103 -7.92 -0.82 -0.33
CA TYR A 103 -7.31 -0.92 -1.65
C TYR A 103 -7.20 -2.38 -2.12
N ARG A 104 -6.77 -3.29 -1.25
CA ARG A 104 -6.64 -4.72 -1.55
C ARG A 104 -7.98 -5.38 -1.83
N MET A 105 -9.04 -4.95 -1.15
CA MET A 105 -10.42 -5.37 -1.41
C MET A 105 -11.00 -4.79 -2.72
N GLY A 106 -10.30 -3.87 -3.37
CA GLY A 106 -10.72 -3.30 -4.65
C GLY A 106 -11.68 -2.11 -4.56
N PHE A 107 -12.01 -1.61 -3.38
CA PHE A 107 -12.94 -0.48 -3.22
C PHE A 107 -12.34 0.87 -3.62
N GLY A 108 -11.04 0.93 -3.91
CA GLY A 108 -10.37 2.07 -4.48
C GLY A 108 -9.34 1.66 -5.52
N ALA A 109 -9.25 2.41 -6.60
CA ALA A 109 -8.32 2.13 -7.70
C ALA A 109 -6.84 2.30 -7.29
N THR A 110 -6.57 3.10 -6.25
CA THR A 110 -5.23 3.34 -5.68
C THR A 110 -5.30 3.44 -4.16
N ARG A 111 -4.18 3.19 -3.46
CA ARG A 111 -4.09 3.40 -2.00
C ARG A 111 -4.42 4.83 -1.58
N ALA A 112 -4.10 5.82 -2.42
CA ALA A 112 -4.43 7.23 -2.14
C ALA A 112 -5.94 7.50 -2.20
N GLU A 113 -6.64 6.86 -3.11
CA GLU A 113 -8.10 6.93 -3.23
C GLU A 113 -8.77 6.20 -2.07
N SER A 114 -8.32 4.99 -1.75
CA SER A 114 -8.78 4.23 -0.59
C SER A 114 -8.62 5.02 0.70
N ARG A 115 -7.47 5.67 0.89
CA ARG A 115 -7.24 6.58 2.00
C ARG A 115 -8.21 7.76 2.02
N GLN A 116 -8.58 8.29 0.87
CA GLN A 116 -9.59 9.35 0.79
C GLN A 116 -10.98 8.83 1.18
N LEU A 117 -11.37 7.63 0.71
CA LEU A 117 -12.63 7.00 1.10
C LEU A 117 -12.73 6.84 2.62
N VAL A 118 -11.68 6.32 3.26
CA VAL A 118 -11.61 6.20 4.73
C VAL A 118 -11.73 7.57 5.40
N SER A 119 -10.92 8.56 4.98
CA SER A 119 -10.93 9.90 5.59
C SER A 119 -12.27 10.62 5.46
N HIS A 120 -13.01 10.34 4.38
CA HIS A 120 -14.33 10.90 4.11
C HIS A 120 -15.47 10.08 4.76
N LYS A 121 -15.15 9.17 5.70
CA LYS A 121 -16.14 8.38 6.44
C LYS A 121 -17.02 7.50 5.54
N ALA A 122 -16.46 7.03 4.41
CA ALA A 122 -17.16 6.16 3.47
C ALA A 122 -17.02 4.68 3.81
N VAL A 123 -16.16 4.33 4.77
CA VAL A 123 -15.81 2.95 5.17
C VAL A 123 -16.28 2.68 6.58
N MET A 124 -16.76 1.45 6.81
CA MET A 124 -17.12 0.91 8.11
C MET A 124 -16.27 -0.33 8.41
N VAL A 125 -15.99 -0.53 9.68
CA VAL A 125 -15.39 -1.77 10.22
C VAL A 125 -16.35 -2.30 11.27
N ASN A 126 -16.79 -3.55 11.14
CA ASN A 126 -17.76 -4.19 12.03
C ASN A 126 -19.00 -3.32 12.28
N GLY A 127 -19.55 -2.71 11.21
CA GLY A 127 -20.72 -1.84 11.25
C GLY A 127 -20.46 -0.42 11.80
N ARG A 128 -19.26 -0.10 12.26
CA ARG A 128 -18.90 1.23 12.79
C ARG A 128 -18.09 2.05 11.79
N VAL A 129 -18.42 3.31 11.63
CA VAL A 129 -17.70 4.22 10.72
C VAL A 129 -16.30 4.52 11.27
N VAL A 130 -15.27 4.22 10.49
CA VAL A 130 -13.88 4.53 10.82
C VAL A 130 -13.31 5.52 9.80
N ASN A 131 -12.71 6.62 10.28
CA ASN A 131 -12.10 7.65 9.43
C ASN A 131 -10.57 7.75 9.57
N ILE A 132 -9.97 6.80 10.29
CA ILE A 132 -8.53 6.75 10.55
C ILE A 132 -7.88 5.78 9.54
N ALA A 133 -7.13 6.31 8.59
CA ALA A 133 -6.50 5.53 7.53
C ALA A 133 -5.45 4.52 8.05
N SER A 134 -4.85 4.79 9.20
CA SER A 134 -3.86 3.91 9.87
C SER A 134 -4.50 2.96 10.90
N TYR A 135 -5.82 2.87 10.95
CA TYR A 135 -6.50 1.86 11.77
C TYR A 135 -5.99 0.47 11.38
N GLN A 136 -5.62 -0.32 12.37
CA GLN A 136 -5.17 -1.71 12.16
C GLN A 136 -6.39 -2.62 12.16
N VAL A 137 -6.59 -3.28 11.03
CA VAL A 137 -7.64 -4.28 10.86
C VAL A 137 -7.14 -5.60 11.42
N SER A 138 -7.96 -6.25 12.23
CA SER A 138 -7.65 -7.53 12.86
C SER A 138 -8.27 -8.70 12.09
N PRO A 139 -7.74 -9.92 12.25
CA PRO A 139 -8.38 -11.11 11.71
C PRO A 139 -9.87 -11.21 12.11
N ASN A 140 -10.70 -11.60 11.16
CA ASN A 140 -12.16 -11.69 11.23
C ASN A 140 -12.92 -10.35 11.21
N ASP A 141 -12.23 -9.21 11.14
CA ASP A 141 -12.92 -7.93 10.94
C ASP A 141 -13.59 -7.88 9.56
N VAL A 142 -14.80 -7.33 9.54
CA VAL A 142 -15.59 -7.10 8.34
C VAL A 142 -15.48 -5.62 7.94
N VAL A 143 -14.98 -5.36 6.73
CA VAL A 143 -14.83 -4.02 6.18
C VAL A 143 -15.85 -3.82 5.08
N SER A 144 -16.69 -2.80 5.18
CA SER A 144 -17.75 -2.52 4.22
C SER A 144 -17.80 -1.05 3.80
N ILE A 145 -18.36 -0.81 2.63
CA ILE A 145 -18.62 0.54 2.13
C ILE A 145 -20.00 0.99 2.63
N ARG A 146 -20.05 2.20 3.17
CA ARG A 146 -21.28 2.83 3.65
C ARG A 146 -22.30 2.99 2.52
N GLU A 147 -23.61 2.75 2.77
CA GLU A 147 -24.67 2.80 1.77
C GLU A 147 -24.66 4.09 0.93
N LYS A 148 -24.46 5.26 1.56
CA LYS A 148 -24.35 6.54 0.86
C LYS A 148 -23.15 6.58 -0.12
N ALA A 149 -22.10 5.85 0.15
CA ALA A 149 -20.88 5.82 -0.66
C ALA A 149 -20.91 4.75 -1.77
N LYS A 150 -21.73 3.71 -1.66
CA LYS A 150 -21.91 2.65 -2.67
C LYS A 150 -22.38 3.23 -4.03
N LYS A 151 -23.12 4.33 -4.01
CA LYS A 151 -23.62 5.00 -5.23
C LYS A 151 -22.53 5.75 -6.00
N GLN A 152 -21.34 5.92 -5.45
CA GLN A 152 -20.26 6.67 -6.11
C GLN A 152 -19.71 5.90 -7.30
N SER A 153 -19.68 6.51 -8.48
CA SER A 153 -19.16 5.91 -9.73
C SER A 153 -17.72 5.45 -9.59
N ARG A 154 -16.88 6.18 -8.84
CA ARG A 154 -15.48 5.82 -8.61
C ARG A 154 -15.31 4.49 -7.87
N VAL A 155 -16.21 4.13 -6.94
CA VAL A 155 -16.14 2.84 -6.22
C VAL A 155 -16.49 1.70 -7.17
N LYS A 156 -17.51 1.88 -8.01
CA LYS A 156 -17.89 0.89 -9.03
C LYS A 156 -16.77 0.68 -10.05
N ALA A 157 -16.21 1.76 -10.59
CA ALA A 157 -15.07 1.69 -11.51
C ALA A 157 -13.82 1.07 -10.87
N ALA A 158 -13.61 1.27 -9.56
CA ALA A 158 -12.50 0.63 -8.85
C ALA A 158 -12.69 -0.88 -8.70
N LEU A 159 -13.92 -1.35 -8.46
CA LEU A 159 -14.25 -2.78 -8.40
C LEU A 159 -14.04 -3.45 -9.76
N GLU A 160 -14.49 -2.84 -10.86
CA GLU A 160 -14.24 -3.34 -12.23
C GLU A 160 -12.74 -3.51 -12.52
N LEU A 161 -11.92 -2.53 -12.09
CA LEU A 161 -10.47 -2.63 -12.21
C LEU A 161 -9.86 -3.71 -11.28
N ALA A 162 -10.48 -3.95 -10.14
CA ALA A 162 -10.01 -4.96 -9.19
C ALA A 162 -10.25 -6.39 -9.67
N GLU A 163 -11.26 -6.63 -10.51
CA GLU A 163 -11.51 -7.94 -11.14
C GLU A 163 -10.35 -8.41 -12.01
N GLN A 164 -9.59 -7.46 -12.58
CA GLN A 164 -8.41 -7.74 -13.41
C GLN A 164 -7.14 -8.00 -12.58
N ARG A 165 -7.21 -7.87 -11.26
CA ARG A 165 -6.06 -8.06 -10.36
C ARG A 165 -6.18 -9.39 -9.64
N GLU A 166 -5.04 -9.95 -9.27
CA GLU A 166 -5.00 -11.10 -8.39
C GLU A 166 -5.67 -10.77 -7.04
N LYS A 167 -6.62 -11.60 -6.65
CA LYS A 167 -7.33 -11.46 -5.38
C LYS A 167 -6.44 -11.98 -4.25
N PRO A 168 -6.19 -11.19 -3.20
CA PRO A 168 -5.42 -11.65 -2.06
C PRO A 168 -6.08 -12.82 -1.35
N THR A 169 -5.33 -13.86 -1.03
CA THR A 169 -5.84 -15.10 -0.39
C THR A 169 -6.29 -14.89 1.06
N TRP A 170 -5.74 -13.85 1.73
CA TRP A 170 -6.07 -13.50 3.12
C TRP A 170 -7.29 -12.60 3.28
N LEU A 171 -7.91 -12.22 2.14
CA LEU A 171 -9.15 -11.44 2.11
C LEU A 171 -10.25 -12.22 1.40
N GLU A 172 -11.46 -12.08 1.88
CA GLU A 172 -12.67 -12.49 1.17
C GLU A 172 -13.48 -11.27 0.82
N VAL A 173 -13.90 -11.13 -0.44
CA VAL A 173 -14.59 -9.92 -0.91
C VAL A 173 -15.87 -10.30 -1.64
N ASP A 174 -16.98 -9.77 -1.16
CA ASP A 174 -18.27 -9.76 -1.85
C ASP A 174 -18.43 -8.41 -2.57
N ALA A 175 -18.16 -8.42 -3.87
CA ALA A 175 -18.23 -7.20 -4.69
C ALA A 175 -19.69 -6.69 -4.81
N ALA A 176 -20.69 -7.56 -4.79
CA ALA A 176 -22.09 -7.18 -4.90
C ALA A 176 -22.57 -6.40 -3.67
N LYS A 177 -22.18 -6.86 -2.48
CA LYS A 177 -22.47 -6.18 -1.20
C LYS A 177 -21.51 -5.02 -0.92
N MET A 178 -20.39 -4.93 -1.64
CA MET A 178 -19.26 -4.01 -1.35
C MET A 178 -18.77 -4.19 0.09
N GLU A 179 -18.53 -5.42 0.46
CA GLU A 179 -18.12 -5.85 1.78
C GLU A 179 -16.99 -6.89 1.65
N GLY A 180 -16.10 -6.92 2.62
CA GLY A 180 -15.05 -7.93 2.65
C GLY A 180 -14.63 -8.27 4.06
N GLN A 181 -14.14 -9.50 4.26
CA GLN A 181 -13.62 -9.98 5.53
C GLN A 181 -12.09 -10.10 5.46
N PHE A 182 -11.41 -9.64 6.49
CA PHE A 182 -9.99 -9.87 6.71
C PHE A 182 -9.82 -11.21 7.45
N LYS A 183 -9.52 -12.29 6.71
CA LYS A 183 -9.50 -13.66 7.27
C LYS A 183 -8.32 -13.90 8.21
N ARG A 184 -7.11 -13.54 7.77
CA ARG A 184 -5.87 -13.76 8.49
C ARG A 184 -4.83 -12.68 8.17
N ASN A 185 -3.80 -12.58 8.96
CA ASN A 185 -2.64 -11.78 8.56
C ASN A 185 -1.98 -12.42 7.32
N PRO A 186 -1.50 -11.61 6.36
CA PRO A 186 -0.78 -12.15 5.21
C PRO A 186 0.52 -12.81 5.66
N GLU A 187 0.85 -13.94 5.04
CA GLU A 187 2.16 -14.59 5.15
C GLU A 187 3.14 -13.95 4.15
N ARG A 188 4.44 -14.22 4.31
CA ARG A 188 5.45 -13.70 3.38
C ARG A 188 5.20 -14.13 1.94
N THR A 189 4.69 -15.32 1.73
CA THR A 189 4.35 -15.91 0.42
C THR A 189 3.18 -15.19 -0.29
N ASP A 190 2.29 -14.57 0.47
CA ASP A 190 1.16 -13.81 -0.05
C ASP A 190 1.56 -12.41 -0.56
N LEU A 191 2.78 -11.97 -0.23
CA LEU A 191 3.27 -10.61 -0.53
C LEU A 191 4.21 -10.62 -1.73
N SER A 192 4.37 -9.45 -2.36
CA SER A 192 5.24 -9.31 -3.52
C SER A 192 6.66 -9.78 -3.23
N ALA A 193 7.18 -10.67 -4.07
CA ALA A 193 8.56 -11.14 -4.03
C ALA A 193 9.58 -10.00 -4.28
N ASP A 194 9.15 -8.91 -4.94
CA ASP A 194 10.00 -7.76 -5.24
C ASP A 194 10.46 -6.97 -4.00
N ILE A 195 9.88 -7.23 -2.83
CA ILE A 195 10.24 -6.56 -1.58
C ILE A 195 11.27 -7.38 -0.84
N ASN A 196 12.43 -6.76 -0.55
CA ASN A 196 13.46 -7.36 0.31
C ASN A 196 13.46 -6.67 1.68
N GLU A 197 12.67 -7.21 2.60
CA GLU A 197 12.51 -6.69 3.95
C GLU A 197 13.79 -6.74 4.78
N HIS A 198 14.72 -7.68 4.50
CA HIS A 198 15.98 -7.79 5.21
C HIS A 198 16.84 -6.54 5.06
N LEU A 199 16.90 -5.94 3.87
CA LEU A 199 17.62 -4.69 3.62
C LEU A 199 17.05 -3.51 4.43
N ILE A 200 15.72 -3.53 4.72
CA ILE A 200 15.09 -2.52 5.54
C ILE A 200 15.46 -2.70 7.00
N VAL A 201 15.47 -3.95 7.48
CA VAL A 201 15.87 -4.29 8.84
C VAL A 201 17.33 -3.91 9.07
N GLU A 202 18.23 -4.26 8.17
CA GLU A 202 19.64 -3.88 8.23
C GLU A 202 19.86 -2.36 8.28
N LEU A 203 19.07 -1.60 7.50
CA LEU A 203 19.18 -0.13 7.49
C LEU A 203 18.84 0.49 8.85
N TYR A 204 17.84 -0.05 9.55
CA TYR A 204 17.37 0.51 10.82
C TYR A 204 18.09 -0.08 12.04
N SER A 205 18.82 -1.18 11.90
CA SER A 205 19.60 -1.80 12.97
C SER A 205 20.99 -1.17 13.16
N LYS A 206 21.38 -0.25 12.30
CA LYS A 206 22.65 0.51 12.36
C LYS A 206 22.57 1.70 13.29
#